data_0e66d21f0472f0afd2af470cc098730e
#
_entry.id   0e66d21f0472f0afd2af470cc098730e
#
_cell.length_a   1.000
_cell.length_b   1.000
_cell.length_c   1.000
_cell.angle_alpha   90.00
_cell.angle_beta   90.00
_cell.angle_gamma   90.00
#
_symmetry.space_group_name_H-M   'P 1'
#
loop_
_entity.id
_entity.type
_entity.pdbx_description
1 polymer ?
#
loop_
_entity_poly.entity_id
_entity_poly.type
_entity_poly.pdbx_seq_one_letter_code
_entity_poly.pdbx_strand_id
1 'polypeptide(L)'
;KDHGADKGKFLGSSLQDGDRVIMIEDVTTSGKSIEETFPILKSQADVEIKGLMVSLNRMERGKGEKCALDEIKELYGFPTAAIVSMSDVVECLYNKECQGKVVIDDTLKAAIDAYYEQYGAK
;
A
#
# COMPACT_ATOMS: atom_id res chain seq x y z
N LYS A 1 -8.28 -15.68 -2.21
CA LYS A 1 -8.70 -15.43 -3.61
C LYS A 1 -9.93 -16.28 -3.93
N ASP A 2 -10.97 -15.66 -4.44
CA ASP A 2 -12.18 -16.35 -4.90
C ASP A 2 -12.04 -16.90 -6.34
N HIS A 3 -10.85 -16.73 -6.94
CA HIS A 3 -10.57 -17.10 -8.33
C HIS A 3 -9.33 -17.99 -8.42
N GLY A 4 -9.41 -19.06 -9.19
CA GLY A 4 -8.34 -20.01 -9.45
C GLY A 4 -8.73 -21.46 -9.13
N ALA A 5 -7.84 -22.40 -9.44
CA ALA A 5 -8.09 -23.84 -9.27
C ALA A 5 -8.19 -24.27 -7.79
N ASP A 6 -7.53 -23.54 -6.89
CA ASP A 6 -7.61 -23.77 -5.45
C ASP A 6 -8.50 -22.72 -4.77
N LYS A 7 -9.68 -23.13 -4.41
CA LYS A 7 -10.68 -22.30 -3.69
C LYS A 7 -10.42 -22.31 -2.18
N GLY A 8 -9.22 -21.96 -1.76
CA GLY A 8 -8.86 -21.82 -0.35
C GLY A 8 -8.67 -20.36 0.03
N LYS A 9 -9.04 -20.00 1.27
CA LYS A 9 -8.72 -18.66 1.82
C LYS A 9 -7.22 -18.47 1.99
N PHE A 10 -6.48 -19.56 2.13
CA PHE A 10 -5.04 -19.59 2.36
C PHE A 10 -4.36 -20.59 1.44
N LEU A 11 -3.19 -20.20 0.95
CA LEU A 11 -2.23 -21.04 0.24
C LEU A 11 -0.90 -20.98 1.00
N GLY A 12 -0.22 -22.11 1.12
CA GLY A 12 1.07 -22.22 1.79
C GLY A 12 0.95 -22.73 3.23
N SER A 13 1.79 -22.21 4.11
CA SER A 13 1.85 -22.65 5.50
C SER A 13 0.62 -22.24 6.29
N SER A 14 0.17 -23.12 7.18
CA SER A 14 -0.92 -22.82 8.09
C SER A 14 -0.50 -21.83 9.16
N LEU A 15 -1.40 -20.92 9.51
CA LEU A 15 -1.21 -20.01 10.64
C LEU A 15 -1.48 -20.74 11.95
N GLN A 16 -0.66 -20.43 12.95
CA GLN A 16 -0.79 -20.96 14.31
C GLN A 16 -0.89 -19.83 15.32
N ASP A 17 -1.48 -20.11 16.48
CA ASP A 17 -1.55 -19.15 17.57
C ASP A 17 -0.16 -18.70 18.00
N GLY A 18 0.02 -17.41 18.18
CA GLY A 18 1.30 -16.80 18.53
C GLY A 18 2.20 -16.48 17.35
N ASP A 19 1.84 -16.82 16.12
CA ASP A 19 2.58 -16.43 14.94
C ASP A 19 2.63 -14.90 14.78
N ARG A 20 3.79 -14.42 14.38
CA ARG A 20 4.00 -13.00 14.02
C ARG A 20 3.92 -12.84 12.52
N VAL A 21 3.01 -12.00 12.07
CA VAL A 21 2.66 -11.86 10.65
C VAL A 21 2.94 -10.43 10.18
N ILE A 22 3.57 -10.31 9.02
CA ILE A 22 3.64 -9.06 8.26
C ILE A 22 2.77 -9.24 7.02
N MET A 23 1.86 -8.29 6.78
CA MET A 23 1.07 -8.24 5.55
C MET A 23 1.86 -7.54 4.46
N ILE A 24 1.79 -8.07 3.24
CA ILE A 24 2.43 -7.47 2.07
C ILE A 24 1.37 -7.25 1.01
N GLU A 25 1.29 -6.03 0.51
CA GLU A 25 0.40 -5.60 -0.58
C GLU A 25 1.23 -4.90 -1.66
N ASP A 26 0.71 -4.85 -2.88
CA ASP A 26 1.33 -4.07 -3.95
C ASP A 26 1.11 -2.57 -3.73
N VAL A 27 -0.13 -2.13 -3.72
CA VAL A 27 -0.55 -0.75 -3.41
C VAL A 27 -1.85 -0.76 -2.63
N THR A 28 -2.09 0.31 -1.87
CA THR A 28 -3.39 0.57 -1.26
C THR A 28 -3.75 2.04 -1.39
N THR A 29 -5.00 2.33 -1.72
CA THR A 29 -5.54 3.69 -1.81
C THR A 29 -6.58 3.98 -0.73
N SER A 30 -7.48 3.03 -0.49
CA SER A 30 -8.57 3.17 0.49
C SER A 30 -8.42 2.28 1.72
N GLY A 31 -7.41 1.41 1.75
CA GLY A 31 -7.24 0.41 2.81
C GLY A 31 -8.24 -0.74 2.76
N LYS A 32 -9.06 -0.85 1.71
CA LYS A 32 -10.11 -1.86 1.61
C LYS A 32 -9.57 -3.29 1.67
N SER A 33 -8.45 -3.56 0.99
CA SER A 33 -7.83 -4.89 1.01
C SER A 33 -7.43 -5.31 2.42
N ILE A 34 -6.96 -4.38 3.23
CA ILE A 34 -6.61 -4.64 4.64
C ILE A 34 -7.86 -4.88 5.49
N GLU A 35 -8.92 -4.11 5.27
CA GLU A 35 -10.21 -4.33 5.94
C GLU A 35 -10.78 -5.71 5.68
N GLU A 36 -10.56 -6.25 4.49
CA GLU A 36 -10.98 -7.59 4.12
C GLU A 36 -10.05 -8.67 4.66
N THR A 37 -8.73 -8.45 4.60
CA THR A 37 -7.71 -9.45 4.96
C THR A 37 -7.51 -9.57 6.46
N PHE A 38 -7.54 -8.48 7.21
CA PHE A 38 -7.29 -8.49 8.65
C PHE A 38 -8.23 -9.42 9.43
N PRO A 39 -9.57 -9.35 9.24
CA PRO A 39 -10.47 -10.28 9.91
C PRO A 39 -10.24 -11.74 9.51
N ILE A 40 -9.86 -11.99 8.24
CA ILE A 40 -9.58 -13.34 7.74
C ILE A 40 -8.37 -13.93 8.47
N LEU A 41 -7.29 -13.17 8.63
CA LEU A 41 -6.11 -13.60 9.37
C LEU A 41 -6.45 -13.89 10.83
N LYS A 42 -7.17 -13.00 11.49
CA LYS A 42 -7.59 -13.16 12.88
C LYS A 42 -8.55 -14.33 13.11
N SER A 43 -9.33 -14.71 12.09
CA SER A 43 -10.25 -15.84 12.16
C SER A 43 -9.55 -17.21 12.08
N GLN A 44 -8.33 -17.27 11.54
CA GLN A 44 -7.61 -18.54 11.36
C GLN A 44 -6.84 -18.96 12.60
N ALA A 45 -6.23 -18.01 13.28
CA ALA A 45 -5.45 -18.24 14.49
C ALA A 45 -5.28 -16.93 15.25
N ASP A 46 -4.90 -17.00 16.50
CA ASP A 46 -4.53 -15.83 17.30
C ASP A 46 -3.12 -15.37 16.93
N VAL A 47 -3.02 -14.69 15.78
CA VAL A 47 -1.77 -14.18 15.25
C VAL A 47 -1.54 -12.72 15.65
N GLU A 48 -0.27 -12.37 15.82
CA GLU A 48 0.16 -11.00 16.06
C GLU A 48 0.56 -10.35 14.74
N ILE A 49 -0.21 -9.35 14.28
CA ILE A 49 0.12 -8.61 13.07
C ILE A 49 1.13 -7.52 13.41
N LYS A 50 2.36 -7.69 12.91
CA LYS A 50 3.50 -6.83 13.20
C LYS A 50 3.62 -5.62 12.28
N GLY A 51 2.98 -5.65 11.13
CA GLY A 51 3.02 -4.54 10.20
C GLY A 51 2.41 -4.83 8.84
N LEU A 52 2.34 -3.77 8.04
CA LEU A 52 1.97 -3.79 6.64
C LEU A 52 3.09 -3.16 5.82
N MET A 53 3.52 -3.85 4.77
CA MET A 53 4.45 -3.32 3.79
C MET A 53 3.78 -3.28 2.42
N VAL A 54 3.89 -2.16 1.73
CA VAL A 54 3.43 -2.00 0.35
C VAL A 54 4.61 -1.70 -0.56
N SER A 55 4.48 -2.05 -1.85
CA SER A 55 5.51 -1.72 -2.83
C SER A 55 5.58 -0.21 -3.06
N LEU A 56 4.44 0.43 -3.31
CA LEU A 56 4.34 1.85 -3.61
C LEU A 56 3.33 2.54 -2.70
N ASN A 57 3.77 3.56 -2.00
CA ASN A 57 2.88 4.52 -1.37
C ASN A 57 2.49 5.59 -2.40
N ARG A 58 1.26 5.55 -2.85
CA ARG A 58 0.73 6.52 -3.81
C ARG A 58 0.52 7.91 -3.22
N MET A 59 0.59 8.05 -1.91
CA MET A 59 0.42 9.31 -1.19
C MET A 59 -0.93 10.00 -1.46
N GLU A 60 -1.92 9.23 -1.85
CA GLU A 60 -3.29 9.69 -2.02
C GLU A 60 -4.04 9.62 -0.70
N ARG A 61 -5.06 10.46 -0.57
CA ARG A 61 -5.97 10.40 0.59
C ARG A 61 -6.67 9.05 0.65
N GLY A 62 -6.75 8.49 1.85
CA GLY A 62 -7.57 7.34 2.12
C GLY A 62 -9.06 7.72 2.24
N LYS A 63 -9.68 7.32 3.32
CA LYS A 63 -11.08 7.70 3.62
C LYS A 63 -11.21 9.12 4.18
N GLY A 64 -10.16 9.62 4.82
CA GLY A 64 -10.05 10.97 5.37
C GLY A 64 -9.05 11.83 4.60
N GLU A 65 -8.32 12.68 5.30
CA GLU A 65 -7.31 13.58 4.70
C GLU A 65 -5.92 12.95 4.63
N LYS A 66 -5.64 11.99 5.51
CA LYS A 66 -4.36 11.28 5.57
C LYS A 66 -4.27 10.22 4.48
N CYS A 67 -3.05 9.81 4.14
CA CYS A 67 -2.87 8.68 3.24
C CYS A 67 -3.34 7.38 3.90
N ALA A 68 -3.68 6.38 3.07
CA ALA A 68 -4.20 5.11 3.54
C ALA A 68 -3.28 4.39 4.54
N LEU A 69 -1.96 4.48 4.35
CA LEU A 69 -0.99 3.86 5.26
C LEU A 69 -1.04 4.47 6.66
N ASP A 70 -1.16 5.79 6.76
CA ASP A 70 -1.27 6.47 8.06
C ASP A 70 -2.60 6.17 8.75
N GLU A 71 -3.69 6.13 7.99
CA GLU A 71 -5.00 5.73 8.51
C GLU A 71 -5.01 4.29 9.03
N ILE A 72 -4.39 3.35 8.30
CA ILE A 72 -4.26 1.95 8.71
C ILE A 72 -3.44 1.84 10.00
N LYS A 73 -2.32 2.54 10.07
CA LYS A 73 -1.47 2.58 11.26
C LYS A 73 -2.23 3.06 12.50
N GLU A 74 -3.00 4.13 12.36
CA GLU A 74 -3.81 4.67 13.47
C GLU A 74 -4.95 3.74 13.85
N LEU A 75 -5.64 3.17 12.88
CA LEU A 75 -6.82 2.33 13.10
C LEU A 75 -6.47 0.96 13.70
N TYR A 76 -5.43 0.32 13.22
CA TYR A 76 -5.06 -1.04 13.62
C TYR A 76 -3.89 -1.10 14.61
N GLY A 77 -3.15 -0.03 14.77
CA GLY A 77 -2.08 0.07 15.77
C GLY A 77 -0.77 -0.63 15.40
N PHE A 78 -0.61 -1.13 14.18
CA PHE A 78 0.65 -1.70 13.69
C PHE A 78 1.37 -0.75 12.73
N PRO A 79 2.72 -0.82 12.63
CA PRO A 79 3.48 0.03 11.71
C PRO A 79 3.20 -0.29 10.25
N THR A 80 3.27 0.73 9.41
CA THR A 80 3.15 0.62 7.96
C THR A 80 4.41 1.17 7.29
N ALA A 81 4.79 0.57 6.17
CA ALA A 81 5.94 0.99 5.39
C ALA A 81 5.71 0.78 3.89
N ALA A 82 6.45 1.50 3.07
CA ALA A 82 6.49 1.32 1.63
C ALA A 82 7.93 1.18 1.16
N ILE A 83 8.15 0.45 0.07
CA ILE A 83 9.48 0.37 -0.55
C ILE A 83 9.82 1.72 -1.19
N VAL A 84 8.87 2.31 -1.93
CA VAL A 84 8.99 3.65 -2.53
C VAL A 84 7.69 4.43 -2.37
N SER A 85 7.78 5.74 -2.44
CA SER A 85 6.64 6.65 -2.52
C SER A 85 6.57 7.33 -3.89
N MET A 86 5.42 7.91 -4.23
CA MET A 86 5.31 8.71 -5.45
C MET A 86 6.22 9.93 -5.44
N SER A 87 6.50 10.52 -4.28
CA SER A 87 7.49 11.60 -4.19
C SER A 87 8.89 11.13 -4.57
N ASP A 88 9.29 9.93 -4.14
CA ASP A 88 10.58 9.33 -4.53
C ASP A 88 10.65 9.09 -6.04
N VAL A 89 9.57 8.61 -6.64
CA VAL A 89 9.48 8.38 -8.08
C VAL A 89 9.62 9.70 -8.86
N VAL A 90 8.92 10.74 -8.43
CA VAL A 90 9.01 12.06 -9.07
C VAL A 90 10.41 12.65 -8.90
N GLU A 91 11.00 12.60 -7.72
CA GLU A 91 12.36 13.08 -7.46
C GLU A 91 13.39 12.35 -8.32
N CYS A 92 13.23 11.05 -8.51
CA CYS A 92 14.14 10.22 -9.30
C CYS A 92 14.03 10.48 -10.81
N LEU A 93 12.84 10.78 -11.33
CA LEU A 93 12.54 10.79 -12.76
C LEU A 93 12.27 12.20 -13.35
N TYR A 94 11.97 13.20 -12.50
CA TYR A 94 11.64 14.53 -12.99
C TYR A 94 12.83 15.21 -13.67
N ASN A 95 12.66 15.53 -14.96
CA ASN A 95 13.70 16.12 -15.83
C ASN A 95 15.03 15.36 -15.81
N LYS A 96 14.99 14.07 -15.50
CA LYS A 96 16.17 13.19 -15.54
C LYS A 96 16.04 12.17 -16.65
N GLU A 97 17.12 11.95 -17.36
CA GLU A 97 17.18 10.94 -18.41
C GLU A 97 17.22 9.55 -17.80
N CYS A 98 16.31 8.69 -18.25
CA CYS A 98 16.26 7.28 -17.91
C CYS A 98 16.18 6.48 -19.20
N GLN A 99 17.18 5.64 -19.48
CA GLN A 99 17.28 4.85 -20.71
C GLN A 99 17.13 5.70 -21.99
N GLY A 100 17.78 6.85 -22.03
CA GLY A 100 17.76 7.78 -23.16
C GLY A 100 16.50 8.64 -23.30
N LYS A 101 15.62 8.63 -22.30
CA LYS A 101 14.37 9.42 -22.32
C LYS A 101 14.11 10.09 -20.98
N VAL A 102 13.53 11.27 -21.02
CA VAL A 102 12.94 11.93 -19.86
C VAL A 102 11.50 11.40 -19.71
N VAL A 103 11.25 10.61 -18.66
CA VAL A 103 9.94 10.01 -18.40
C VAL A 103 8.98 11.04 -17.82
N ILE A 104 9.41 11.81 -16.82
CA ILE A 104 8.63 12.88 -16.22
C ILE A 104 9.24 14.21 -16.66
N ASP A 105 8.63 14.81 -17.66
CA ASP A 105 8.93 16.17 -18.14
C ASP A 105 8.11 17.23 -17.38
N ASP A 106 8.27 18.49 -17.70
CA ASP A 106 7.53 19.59 -17.08
C ASP A 106 6.01 19.47 -17.28
N THR A 107 5.58 19.00 -18.44
CA THR A 107 4.15 18.81 -18.76
C THR A 107 3.55 17.72 -17.87
N LEU A 108 4.21 16.58 -17.75
CA LEU A 108 3.75 15.49 -16.90
C LEU A 108 3.83 15.86 -15.40
N LYS A 109 4.89 16.59 -15.01
CA LYS A 109 5.02 17.08 -13.62
C LYS A 109 3.86 18.00 -13.24
N ALA A 110 3.47 18.91 -14.12
CA ALA A 110 2.31 19.79 -13.89
C ALA A 110 1.00 18.98 -13.76
N ALA A 111 0.82 17.95 -14.57
CA ALA A 111 -0.32 17.05 -14.46
C ALA A 111 -0.34 16.26 -13.15
N ILE A 112 0.82 15.78 -12.70
CA ILE A 112 0.98 15.09 -11.40
C ILE A 112 0.64 16.04 -10.25
N ASP A 113 1.14 17.27 -10.27
CA ASP A 113 0.87 18.27 -9.23
C ASP A 113 -0.62 18.59 -9.14
N ALA A 114 -1.27 18.81 -10.29
CA ALA A 114 -2.72 19.04 -10.34
C ALA A 114 -3.53 17.84 -9.81
N TYR A 115 -3.09 16.62 -10.12
CA TYR A 115 -3.70 15.40 -9.57
C TYR A 115 -3.60 15.36 -8.05
N TYR A 116 -2.43 15.66 -7.49
CA TYR A 116 -2.22 15.64 -6.03
C TYR A 116 -2.87 16.82 -5.29
N GLU A 117 -3.12 17.94 -5.95
CA GLU A 117 -4.00 18.98 -5.35
C GLU A 117 -5.39 18.45 -5.07
N GLN A 118 -5.90 17.58 -5.94
CA GLN A 118 -7.23 17.01 -5.81
C GLN A 118 -7.27 15.77 -4.91
N TYR A 119 -6.33 14.85 -5.07
CA TYR A 119 -6.37 13.52 -4.46
C TYR A 119 -5.27 13.25 -3.44
N GLY A 120 -4.29 14.12 -3.32
CA GLY A 120 -3.16 13.95 -2.41
C GLY A 120 -3.56 13.99 -0.95
N ALA A 121 -2.82 13.25 -0.12
CA ALA A 121 -2.94 13.32 1.33
C ALA A 121 -2.54 14.71 1.86
N LYS A 122 -3.20 15.12 2.91
CA LYS A 122 -2.98 16.42 3.56
C LYS A 122 -2.54 16.27 4.99
#